data_5741f0f7107335d9e438f38c814157b5
#
_entry.id   5741f0f7107335d9e438f38c814157b5
#
_cell.length_a   1.000
_cell.length_b   1.000
_cell.length_c   1.000
_cell.angle_alpha   90.00
_cell.angle_beta   90.00
_cell.angle_gamma   90.00
#
_symmetry.space_group_name_H-M   'P 1'
#
loop_
_entity.id
_entity.type
_entity.pdbx_description
1 polymer ?
#
loop_
_entity_poly.entity_id
_entity_poly.type
_entity_poly.pdbx_seq_one_letter_code
_entity_poly.pdbx_strand_id
1 'polypeptide(L)'
;FMKNDTAGYYEKTLFRIKQALRERPDLKPATIIWHQGESNRDDYQSYLNHLNTLVADLRSDLGIPDLPFIAGEIGRWNPDYSHIVEKIALIPDSIPYAGLVSSEGLTNIDEFHFDTRSQRELGKRYAKKYLELSGEKVSRLVQIRSKLFESNSKEVLVAAHRGDWRNACENSLEAIENAIRMGVDIVEVDLARTKDGHLILLHDNTLDRTTTGKGKPEDHTLAEIKALRLRNGCHIKTIYKVPTLEEALLAAKGKVMLNLDKAFDYFDQVYELLEKTGTTNLVIMKSNAPAEDVKRDYGKYLDKVVFMPKVNLDEEDAIQKLNDYLQVLKPVAIEFKFAHDTNPLPYEVKKIMTGK
;
A
#
# COMPACT_ATOMS: atom_id res chain seq x y z
N PHE A 1 11.21 -4.47 -33.06
CA PHE A 1 9.90 -3.91 -32.63
C PHE A 1 9.39 -2.76 -33.55
N MET A 2 9.93 -2.64 -34.76
CA MET A 2 9.41 -1.65 -35.70
C MET A 2 8.08 -2.12 -36.29
N LYS A 3 7.20 -1.16 -36.59
CA LYS A 3 5.96 -1.41 -37.33
C LYS A 3 6.30 -2.09 -38.67
N ASN A 4 5.61 -3.19 -39.00
CA ASN A 4 5.89 -4.04 -40.14
C ASN A 4 7.22 -4.83 -40.09
N ASP A 5 7.80 -5.10 -38.91
CA ASP A 5 8.89 -6.05 -38.80
C ASP A 5 8.44 -7.45 -39.26
N THR A 6 9.38 -8.22 -39.85
CA THR A 6 9.05 -9.54 -40.40
C THR A 6 8.64 -10.59 -39.35
N ALA A 7 8.95 -10.36 -38.05
CA ALA A 7 8.54 -11.21 -36.94
C ALA A 7 7.16 -10.81 -36.39
N GLY A 8 6.64 -9.62 -36.77
CA GLY A 8 5.35 -9.10 -36.34
C GLY A 8 5.26 -8.83 -34.83
N TYR A 9 6.37 -8.48 -34.18
CA TYR A 9 6.38 -8.22 -32.74
C TYR A 9 5.58 -6.97 -32.37
N TYR A 10 5.66 -5.94 -33.20
CA TYR A 10 4.90 -4.71 -33.01
C TYR A 10 3.39 -4.97 -33.04
N GLU A 11 2.90 -5.62 -34.10
CA GLU A 11 1.47 -5.92 -34.30
C GLU A 11 0.94 -6.85 -33.20
N LYS A 12 1.71 -7.86 -32.79
CA LYS A 12 1.33 -8.75 -31.70
C LYS A 12 1.22 -8.01 -30.37
N THR A 13 2.14 -7.08 -30.09
CA THR A 13 2.11 -6.26 -28.87
C THR A 13 0.90 -5.33 -28.88
N LEU A 14 0.70 -4.61 -29.99
CA LEU A 14 -0.45 -3.71 -30.15
C LEU A 14 -1.79 -4.45 -30.05
N PHE A 15 -1.90 -5.63 -30.66
CA PHE A 15 -3.08 -6.48 -30.55
C PHE A 15 -3.40 -6.84 -29.10
N ARG A 16 -2.38 -7.28 -28.33
CA ARG A 16 -2.58 -7.62 -26.90
C ARG A 16 -2.98 -6.43 -26.05
N ILE A 17 -2.39 -5.26 -26.27
CA ILE A 17 -2.79 -4.01 -25.59
C ILE A 17 -4.26 -3.70 -25.91
N LYS A 18 -4.63 -3.70 -27.19
CA LYS A 18 -6.01 -3.40 -27.62
C LYS A 18 -7.01 -4.46 -27.12
N GLN A 19 -6.60 -5.73 -26.99
CA GLN A 19 -7.44 -6.77 -26.41
C GLN A 19 -7.66 -6.50 -24.91
N ALA A 20 -6.62 -6.22 -24.13
CA ALA A 20 -6.75 -5.92 -22.70
C ALA A 20 -7.66 -4.71 -22.45
N LEU A 21 -7.57 -3.67 -23.27
CA LEU A 21 -8.44 -2.50 -23.18
C LEU A 21 -9.89 -2.77 -23.56
N ARG A 22 -10.15 -3.74 -24.45
CA ARG A 22 -11.53 -4.21 -24.74
C ARG A 22 -12.13 -5.02 -23.60
N GLU A 23 -11.33 -5.86 -22.96
CA GLU A 23 -11.74 -6.68 -21.82
C GLU A 23 -11.94 -5.84 -20.55
N ARG A 24 -11.19 -4.73 -20.42
CA ARG A 24 -11.25 -3.80 -19.30
C ARG A 24 -11.38 -2.35 -19.80
N PRO A 25 -12.57 -1.94 -20.24
CA PRO A 25 -12.83 -0.61 -20.79
C PRO A 25 -12.71 0.52 -19.76
N ASP A 26 -12.67 0.15 -18.47
CA ASP A 26 -12.39 1.05 -17.35
C ASP A 26 -10.90 1.44 -17.23
N LEU A 27 -10.01 0.74 -17.93
CA LEU A 27 -8.57 0.99 -17.94
C LEU A 27 -8.15 1.82 -19.17
N LYS A 28 -7.05 2.55 -19.02
CA LYS A 28 -6.35 3.23 -20.10
C LYS A 28 -4.84 3.14 -19.88
N PRO A 29 -4.03 3.13 -20.96
CA PRO A 29 -2.58 3.15 -20.82
C PRO A 29 -2.13 4.40 -20.06
N ALA A 30 -1.29 4.21 -19.03
CA ALA A 30 -0.75 5.29 -18.23
C ALA A 30 0.65 5.73 -18.70
N THR A 31 1.47 4.78 -19.14
CA THR A 31 2.85 5.04 -19.60
C THR A 31 3.37 3.86 -20.40
N ILE A 32 4.40 4.10 -21.21
CA ILE A 32 5.25 3.07 -21.79
C ILE A 32 6.53 3.00 -20.95
N ILE A 33 6.84 1.82 -20.42
CA ILE A 33 8.11 1.56 -19.74
C ILE A 33 9.01 0.81 -20.70
N TRP A 34 10.23 1.33 -20.91
CA TRP A 34 11.23 0.78 -21.80
C TRP A 34 12.53 0.49 -21.07
N HIS A 35 13.00 -0.75 -21.13
CA HIS A 35 14.27 -1.14 -20.55
C HIS A 35 14.98 -2.08 -21.52
N GLN A 36 15.86 -1.51 -22.33
CA GLN A 36 16.58 -2.24 -23.37
C GLN A 36 17.74 -1.38 -23.90
N GLY A 37 18.80 -2.01 -24.36
CA GLY A 37 19.97 -1.33 -24.96
C GLY A 37 21.12 -2.29 -25.22
N GLU A 38 21.24 -3.38 -24.45
CA GLU A 38 22.38 -4.29 -24.46
C GLU A 38 22.65 -4.87 -25.87
N SER A 39 21.58 -5.22 -26.57
CA SER A 39 21.68 -5.76 -27.95
C SER A 39 22.04 -4.70 -29.00
N ASN A 40 22.02 -3.43 -28.65
CA ASN A 40 22.32 -2.30 -29.55
C ASN A 40 23.71 -1.69 -29.31
N ARG A 41 24.57 -2.35 -28.54
CA ARG A 41 25.93 -1.85 -28.25
C ARG A 41 26.74 -1.56 -29.50
N ASP A 42 26.61 -2.37 -30.57
CA ASP A 42 27.34 -2.25 -31.82
C ASP A 42 26.59 -1.38 -32.86
N ASP A 43 25.25 -1.24 -32.75
CA ASP A 43 24.39 -0.43 -33.62
C ASP A 43 23.71 0.71 -32.82
N TYR A 44 24.45 1.41 -32.00
CA TYR A 44 23.92 2.50 -31.18
C TYR A 44 23.61 3.77 -31.99
N GLN A 45 24.14 3.92 -33.20
CA GLN A 45 23.96 5.11 -34.03
C GLN A 45 22.49 5.31 -34.43
N SER A 46 21.79 4.24 -34.79
CA SER A 46 20.39 4.29 -35.24
C SER A 46 19.38 4.20 -34.07
N TYR A 47 19.82 3.91 -32.86
CA TYR A 47 18.99 3.57 -31.70
C TYR A 47 17.90 4.63 -31.42
N LEU A 48 18.28 5.89 -31.29
CA LEU A 48 17.34 6.96 -30.98
C LEU A 48 16.30 7.17 -32.10
N ASN A 49 16.70 7.06 -33.37
CA ASN A 49 15.79 7.20 -34.49
C ASN A 49 14.74 6.09 -34.51
N HIS A 50 15.18 4.84 -34.29
CA HIS A 50 14.29 3.69 -34.21
C HIS A 50 13.35 3.79 -33.03
N LEU A 51 13.84 4.23 -31.86
CA LEU A 51 13.04 4.40 -30.66
C LEU A 51 12.00 5.52 -30.80
N ASN A 52 12.39 6.63 -31.43
CA ASN A 52 11.49 7.74 -31.72
C ASN A 52 10.33 7.30 -32.61
N THR A 53 10.63 6.56 -33.67
CA THR A 53 9.62 5.99 -34.57
C THR A 53 8.68 5.03 -33.83
N LEU A 54 9.24 4.10 -33.04
CA LEU A 54 8.45 3.15 -32.25
C LEU A 54 7.47 3.84 -31.28
N VAL A 55 7.94 4.86 -30.57
CA VAL A 55 7.10 5.60 -29.61
C VAL A 55 6.02 6.40 -30.35
N ALA A 56 6.36 7.04 -31.46
CA ALA A 56 5.39 7.79 -32.28
C ALA A 56 4.29 6.85 -32.84
N ASP A 57 4.68 5.68 -33.36
CA ASP A 57 3.74 4.68 -33.86
C ASP A 57 2.81 4.17 -32.77
N LEU A 58 3.34 3.79 -31.59
CA LEU A 58 2.52 3.33 -30.47
C LEU A 58 1.53 4.40 -30.00
N ARG A 59 1.95 5.66 -29.87
CA ARG A 59 1.08 6.76 -29.50
C ARG A 59 -0.04 6.99 -30.51
N SER A 60 0.31 6.94 -31.79
CA SER A 60 -0.65 7.06 -32.88
C SER A 60 -1.66 5.91 -32.89
N ASP A 61 -1.19 4.67 -32.82
CA ASP A 61 -2.04 3.48 -32.90
C ASP A 61 -2.91 3.25 -31.65
N LEU A 62 -2.52 3.82 -30.51
CA LEU A 62 -3.31 3.85 -29.26
C LEU A 62 -4.20 5.08 -29.15
N GLY A 63 -4.02 6.10 -30.00
CA GLY A 63 -4.77 7.34 -29.94
C GLY A 63 -4.43 8.21 -28.73
N ILE A 64 -3.20 8.12 -28.18
CA ILE A 64 -2.75 8.86 -26.99
C ILE A 64 -1.42 9.54 -27.30
N PRO A 65 -1.46 10.74 -27.94
CA PRO A 65 -0.27 11.41 -28.46
C PRO A 65 0.74 11.84 -27.38
N ASP A 66 0.28 12.06 -26.17
CA ASP A 66 1.05 12.49 -25.01
C ASP A 66 1.29 11.37 -23.97
N LEU A 67 1.11 10.09 -24.38
CA LEU A 67 1.39 8.96 -23.50
C LEU A 67 2.85 9.00 -23.01
N PRO A 68 3.10 9.12 -21.68
CA PRO A 68 4.45 9.17 -21.14
C PRO A 68 5.29 7.98 -21.58
N PHE A 69 6.55 8.24 -21.93
CA PHE A 69 7.54 7.21 -22.24
C PHE A 69 8.69 7.30 -21.25
N ILE A 70 8.97 6.21 -20.52
CA ILE A 70 10.00 6.18 -19.50
C ILE A 70 11.01 5.10 -19.82
N ALA A 71 12.21 5.53 -20.20
CA ALA A 71 13.34 4.64 -20.41
C ALA A 71 14.14 4.42 -19.13
N GLY A 72 14.65 3.22 -18.92
CA GLY A 72 15.64 2.92 -17.90
C GLY A 72 17.02 2.76 -18.53
N GLU A 73 18.03 3.29 -17.87
CA GLU A 73 19.41 2.98 -18.21
C GLU A 73 19.68 1.49 -17.98
N ILE A 74 20.39 0.87 -18.89
CA ILE A 74 20.97 -0.47 -18.71
C ILE A 74 22.08 -0.44 -17.65
N GLY A 75 22.59 -1.60 -17.29
CA GLY A 75 23.65 -1.72 -16.29
C GLY A 75 24.94 -1.01 -16.69
N ARG A 76 25.56 -0.29 -15.76
CA ARG A 76 26.81 0.47 -15.98
C ARG A 76 28.07 -0.31 -15.65
N TRP A 77 27.97 -1.58 -15.31
CA TRP A 77 29.09 -2.43 -14.91
C TRP A 77 29.91 -2.98 -16.08
N ASN A 78 29.37 -2.95 -17.30
CA ASN A 78 30.08 -3.37 -18.49
C ASN A 78 30.53 -2.15 -19.32
N PRO A 79 31.85 -1.89 -19.47
CA PRO A 79 32.37 -0.76 -20.24
C PRO A 79 31.95 -0.76 -21.73
N ASP A 80 31.67 -1.92 -22.31
CA ASP A 80 31.23 -2.05 -23.71
C ASP A 80 29.89 -1.41 -23.99
N TYR A 81 29.13 -1.09 -22.94
CA TYR A 81 27.82 -0.42 -23.05
C TYR A 81 27.91 1.12 -23.02
N SER A 82 29.09 1.71 -22.85
CA SER A 82 29.26 3.16 -22.71
C SER A 82 28.55 3.96 -23.81
N HIS A 83 28.74 3.58 -25.07
CA HIS A 83 28.16 4.29 -26.21
C HIS A 83 26.62 4.21 -26.28
N ILE A 84 26.04 3.06 -25.93
CA ILE A 84 24.57 2.94 -25.90
C ILE A 84 23.98 3.64 -24.68
N VAL A 85 24.65 3.64 -23.53
CA VAL A 85 24.25 4.39 -22.34
C VAL A 85 24.22 5.89 -22.62
N GLU A 86 25.19 6.43 -23.35
CA GLU A 86 25.18 7.82 -23.81
C GLU A 86 23.96 8.13 -24.71
N LYS A 87 23.56 7.21 -25.59
CA LYS A 87 22.35 7.38 -26.41
C LYS A 87 21.07 7.31 -25.59
N ILE A 88 20.99 6.39 -24.63
CA ILE A 88 19.86 6.27 -23.71
C ILE A 88 19.71 7.56 -22.90
N ALA A 89 20.82 8.18 -22.49
CA ALA A 89 20.80 9.45 -21.75
C ALA A 89 20.15 10.61 -22.53
N LEU A 90 20.18 10.57 -23.86
CA LEU A 90 19.58 11.59 -24.73
C LEU A 90 18.07 11.39 -25.00
N ILE A 91 17.45 10.32 -24.51
CA ILE A 91 16.04 10.02 -24.76
C ILE A 91 15.11 11.18 -24.34
N PRO A 92 15.24 11.80 -23.15
CA PRO A 92 14.36 12.90 -22.74
C PRO A 92 14.42 14.12 -23.66
N ASP A 93 15.57 14.38 -24.27
CA ASP A 93 15.77 15.50 -25.20
C ASP A 93 15.31 15.18 -26.63
N SER A 94 15.22 13.88 -26.97
CA SER A 94 14.92 13.40 -28.33
C SER A 94 13.46 13.00 -28.51
N ILE A 95 12.77 12.61 -27.45
CA ILE A 95 11.39 12.11 -27.49
C ILE A 95 10.51 12.98 -26.60
N PRO A 96 9.50 13.68 -27.13
CA PRO A 96 8.55 14.45 -26.31
C PRO A 96 7.86 13.57 -25.25
N TYR A 97 7.57 14.14 -24.09
CA TYR A 97 6.94 13.43 -22.94
C TYR A 97 7.69 12.17 -22.55
N ALA A 98 9.03 12.18 -22.65
CA ALA A 98 9.88 11.10 -22.23
C ALA A 98 10.67 11.43 -20.94
N GLY A 99 11.02 10.40 -20.18
CA GLY A 99 11.86 10.50 -19.00
C GLY A 99 12.87 9.37 -18.94
N LEU A 100 13.93 9.61 -18.19
CA LEU A 100 14.99 8.64 -17.95
C LEU A 100 15.06 8.25 -16.49
N VAL A 101 15.27 6.96 -16.25
CA VAL A 101 15.54 6.38 -14.93
C VAL A 101 16.97 5.91 -14.90
N SER A 102 17.77 6.50 -14.01
CA SER A 102 19.19 6.13 -13.87
C SER A 102 19.38 4.78 -13.20
N SER A 103 20.39 4.03 -13.66
CA SER A 103 20.88 2.81 -13.04
C SER A 103 22.05 3.02 -12.08
N GLU A 104 22.39 4.27 -11.80
CA GLU A 104 23.51 4.61 -10.90
C GLU A 104 23.34 4.00 -9.52
N GLY A 105 24.41 3.38 -9.00
CA GLY A 105 24.43 2.75 -7.67
C GLY A 105 23.72 1.40 -7.59
N LEU A 106 23.22 0.87 -8.71
CA LEU A 106 22.59 -0.44 -8.78
C LEU A 106 23.61 -1.55 -9.09
N THR A 107 23.30 -2.74 -8.65
CA THR A 107 24.16 -3.93 -8.74
C THR A 107 23.50 -5.04 -9.57
N ASN A 108 24.31 -5.99 -10.01
CA ASN A 108 23.93 -7.05 -10.93
C ASN A 108 24.07 -8.45 -10.31
N ILE A 109 23.45 -9.45 -10.95
CA ILE A 109 23.63 -10.87 -10.66
C ILE A 109 24.46 -11.56 -11.74
N ASP A 110 24.48 -11.03 -12.96
CA ASP A 110 25.26 -11.51 -14.10
C ASP A 110 25.61 -10.33 -15.04
N GLU A 111 26.11 -10.60 -16.22
CA GLU A 111 26.54 -9.60 -17.19
C GLU A 111 25.41 -8.65 -17.62
N PHE A 112 24.14 -9.09 -17.62
CA PHE A 112 23.02 -8.37 -18.21
C PHE A 112 21.95 -7.93 -17.19
N HIS A 113 21.82 -8.66 -16.08
CA HIS A 113 20.65 -8.53 -15.21
C HIS A 113 20.98 -7.88 -13.87
N PHE A 114 20.13 -6.96 -13.48
CA PHE A 114 20.11 -6.39 -12.13
C PHE A 114 19.72 -7.43 -11.09
N ASP A 115 20.31 -7.37 -9.92
CA ASP A 115 19.86 -8.17 -8.78
C ASP A 115 18.45 -7.75 -8.31
N THR A 116 17.83 -8.57 -7.47
CA THR A 116 16.45 -8.34 -6.99
C THR A 116 16.29 -7.01 -6.25
N ARG A 117 17.30 -6.56 -5.48
CA ARG A 117 17.27 -5.28 -4.76
C ARG A 117 17.28 -4.13 -5.75
N SER A 118 18.16 -4.20 -6.73
CA SER A 118 18.28 -3.19 -7.79
C SER A 118 17.06 -3.11 -8.69
N GLN A 119 16.44 -4.25 -9.02
CA GLN A 119 15.16 -4.25 -9.77
C GLN A 119 14.03 -3.58 -8.99
N ARG A 120 13.93 -3.80 -7.68
CA ARG A 120 12.94 -3.11 -6.82
C ARG A 120 13.21 -1.61 -6.77
N GLU A 121 14.48 -1.22 -6.70
CA GLU A 121 14.85 0.20 -6.70
C GLU A 121 14.55 0.85 -8.05
N LEU A 122 14.83 0.19 -9.18
CA LEU A 122 14.42 0.63 -10.51
C LEU A 122 12.90 0.84 -10.59
N GLY A 123 12.11 -0.10 -10.07
CA GLY A 123 10.66 0.03 -10.03
C GLY A 123 10.20 1.31 -9.30
N LYS A 124 10.82 1.66 -8.17
CA LYS A 124 10.55 2.92 -7.45
C LYS A 124 10.93 4.14 -8.28
N ARG A 125 12.09 4.11 -8.94
CA ARG A 125 12.55 5.20 -9.81
C ARG A 125 11.64 5.40 -11.02
N TYR A 126 11.13 4.31 -11.63
CA TYR A 126 10.13 4.37 -12.70
C TYR A 126 8.83 5.01 -12.22
N ALA A 127 8.30 4.59 -11.07
CA ALA A 127 7.09 5.16 -10.51
C ALA A 127 7.25 6.66 -10.21
N LYS A 128 8.38 7.07 -9.61
CA LYS A 128 8.69 8.48 -9.37
C LYS A 128 8.72 9.28 -10.68
N LYS A 129 9.40 8.76 -11.72
CA LYS A 129 9.49 9.43 -13.02
C LYS A 129 8.13 9.54 -13.70
N TYR A 130 7.28 8.54 -13.60
CA TYR A 130 5.90 8.60 -14.08
C TYR A 130 5.12 9.76 -13.43
N LEU A 131 5.19 9.87 -12.10
CA LEU A 131 4.52 10.95 -11.38
C LEU A 131 5.03 12.34 -11.75
N GLU A 132 6.34 12.46 -12.00
CA GLU A 132 6.95 13.73 -12.48
C GLU A 132 6.40 14.12 -13.87
N LEU A 133 6.29 13.16 -14.79
CA LEU A 133 5.84 13.41 -16.18
C LEU A 133 4.32 13.58 -16.28
N SER A 134 3.55 12.79 -15.58
CA SER A 134 2.09 12.84 -15.62
C SER A 134 1.49 14.01 -14.85
N GLY A 135 2.26 14.62 -13.94
CA GLY A 135 1.77 15.63 -13.01
C GLY A 135 0.79 15.06 -11.97
N GLU A 136 0.63 13.74 -11.93
CA GLU A 136 -0.22 13.08 -10.94
C GLU A 136 0.38 13.23 -9.53
N LYS A 137 -0.45 13.63 -8.59
CA LYS A 137 -0.03 13.67 -7.19
C LYS A 137 -0.14 12.28 -6.58
N VAL A 138 0.92 11.83 -5.92
CA VAL A 138 0.87 10.61 -5.10
C VAL A 138 -0.24 10.76 -4.07
N SER A 139 -1.19 9.82 -4.04
CA SER A 139 -2.24 9.87 -3.03
C SER A 139 -1.64 9.81 -1.63
N ARG A 140 -2.30 10.45 -0.66
CA ARG A 140 -1.85 10.43 0.74
C ARG A 140 -1.63 9.00 1.25
N LEU A 141 -2.51 8.08 0.91
CA LEU A 141 -2.39 6.66 1.27
C LEU A 141 -1.09 6.03 0.75
N VAL A 142 -0.71 6.30 -0.51
CA VAL A 142 0.53 5.77 -1.09
C VAL A 142 1.75 6.33 -0.35
N GLN A 143 1.74 7.61 0.02
CA GLN A 143 2.82 8.23 0.81
C GLN A 143 2.95 7.56 2.18
N ILE A 144 1.85 7.35 2.89
CA ILE A 144 1.83 6.70 4.22
C ILE A 144 2.36 5.27 4.10
N ARG A 145 1.89 4.50 3.11
CA ARG A 145 2.36 3.13 2.88
C ARG A 145 3.85 3.08 2.55
N SER A 146 4.33 4.00 1.71
CA SER A 146 5.76 4.06 1.40
C SER A 146 6.61 4.23 2.66
N LYS A 147 6.21 5.12 3.56
CA LYS A 147 6.87 5.33 4.86
C LYS A 147 6.80 4.10 5.76
N LEU A 148 5.64 3.42 5.82
CA LEU A 148 5.46 2.22 6.63
C LEU A 148 6.37 1.07 6.18
N PHE A 149 6.59 0.91 4.87
CA PHE A 149 7.41 -0.16 4.30
C PHE A 149 8.90 0.20 4.13
N GLU A 150 9.30 1.42 4.43
CA GLU A 150 10.69 1.86 4.35
C GLU A 150 11.45 1.49 5.62
N SER A 151 12.30 0.46 5.54
CA SER A 151 13.03 -0.11 6.68
C SER A 151 13.98 0.85 7.41
N ASN A 152 14.39 1.94 6.77
CA ASN A 152 15.29 2.95 7.34
C ASN A 152 14.62 4.33 7.49
N SER A 153 13.30 4.41 7.42
CA SER A 153 12.59 5.66 7.59
C SER A 153 12.86 6.24 8.99
N LYS A 154 13.19 7.52 9.03
CA LYS A 154 13.29 8.29 10.28
C LYS A 154 11.99 9.03 10.59
N GLU A 155 11.01 8.92 9.73
CA GLU A 155 9.72 9.57 9.90
C GLU A 155 8.84 8.79 10.86
N VAL A 156 8.13 9.50 11.71
CA VAL A 156 7.16 8.95 12.65
C VAL A 156 5.78 8.99 12.00
N LEU A 157 5.10 7.85 11.93
CA LEU A 157 3.69 7.79 11.55
C LEU A 157 2.81 8.04 12.78
N VAL A 158 1.84 8.92 12.63
CA VAL A 158 0.91 9.29 13.71
C VAL A 158 -0.38 8.50 13.58
N ALA A 159 -0.76 7.77 14.64
CA ALA A 159 -2.00 7.03 14.74
C ALA A 159 -2.99 7.71 15.69
N ALA A 160 -4.21 7.97 15.22
CA ALA A 160 -5.31 8.48 16.04
C ALA A 160 -6.14 7.32 16.58
N HIS A 161 -6.06 7.08 17.89
CA HIS A 161 -6.80 6.03 18.60
C HIS A 161 -8.30 6.34 18.61
N ARG A 162 -9.11 5.47 17.99
CA ARG A 162 -10.57 5.64 17.78
C ARG A 162 -10.94 6.92 17.02
N GLY A 163 -10.04 7.44 16.19
CA GLY A 163 -10.16 8.73 15.52
C GLY A 163 -9.94 9.93 16.43
N ASP A 164 -10.47 11.09 16.05
CA ASP A 164 -10.43 12.31 16.88
C ASP A 164 -11.57 12.28 17.92
N TRP A 165 -11.46 11.42 18.90
CA TRP A 165 -12.47 11.22 19.94
C TRP A 165 -12.66 12.42 20.88
N ARG A 166 -11.77 13.39 20.85
CA ARG A 166 -11.87 14.60 21.68
C ARG A 166 -12.87 15.60 21.11
N ASN A 167 -12.96 15.71 19.80
CA ASN A 167 -13.83 16.64 19.10
C ASN A 167 -15.06 15.96 18.46
N ALA A 168 -15.07 14.63 18.39
CA ALA A 168 -16.19 13.82 17.89
C ALA A 168 -16.44 12.62 18.81
N CYS A 169 -17.43 11.78 18.47
CA CYS A 169 -17.60 10.51 19.17
C CYS A 169 -16.52 9.51 18.74
N GLU A 170 -15.93 8.77 19.69
CA GLU A 170 -15.00 7.69 19.36
C GLU A 170 -15.64 6.70 18.38
N ASN A 171 -14.83 6.11 17.49
CA ASN A 171 -15.29 5.13 16.50
C ASN A 171 -16.44 5.64 15.61
N SER A 172 -16.52 6.95 15.35
CA SER A 172 -17.50 7.57 14.43
C SER A 172 -16.86 7.95 13.09
N LEU A 173 -17.67 8.13 12.06
CA LEU A 173 -17.18 8.66 10.77
C LEU A 173 -16.62 10.07 10.94
N GLU A 174 -17.25 10.89 11.76
CA GLU A 174 -16.78 12.25 12.08
C GLU A 174 -15.41 12.25 12.75
N ALA A 175 -15.16 11.29 13.66
CA ALA A 175 -13.83 11.14 14.29
C ALA A 175 -12.76 10.73 13.27
N ILE A 176 -13.12 9.85 12.34
CA ILE A 176 -12.23 9.46 11.23
C ILE A 176 -11.96 10.66 10.32
N GLU A 177 -13.00 11.38 9.90
CA GLU A 177 -12.85 12.55 9.02
C GLU A 177 -12.08 13.68 9.67
N ASN A 178 -12.28 13.93 10.98
CA ASN A 178 -11.51 14.91 11.73
C ASN A 178 -10.02 14.53 11.76
N ALA A 179 -9.71 13.27 12.06
CA ALA A 179 -8.35 12.75 12.07
C ALA A 179 -7.69 12.90 10.68
N ILE A 180 -8.42 12.65 9.60
CA ILE A 180 -7.95 12.88 8.22
C ILE A 180 -7.65 14.38 8.00
N ARG A 181 -8.54 15.28 8.44
CA ARG A 181 -8.30 16.74 8.32
C ARG A 181 -7.11 17.23 9.14
N MET A 182 -6.84 16.61 10.28
CA MET A 182 -5.65 16.87 11.10
C MET A 182 -4.35 16.36 10.44
N GLY A 183 -4.43 15.56 9.39
CA GLY A 183 -3.28 15.04 8.66
C GLY A 183 -2.59 13.84 9.32
N VAL A 184 -3.29 13.07 10.18
CA VAL A 184 -2.74 11.84 10.73
C VAL A 184 -2.51 10.79 9.64
N ASP A 185 -1.62 9.86 9.89
CA ASP A 185 -1.25 8.82 8.92
C ASP A 185 -2.13 7.57 9.06
N ILE A 186 -2.55 7.27 10.28
CA ILE A 186 -3.31 6.07 10.62
C ILE A 186 -4.48 6.47 11.52
N VAL A 187 -5.66 5.89 11.31
CA VAL A 187 -6.77 5.95 12.27
C VAL A 187 -7.01 4.54 12.78
N GLU A 188 -6.93 4.38 14.07
CA GLU A 188 -7.27 3.10 14.70
C GLU A 188 -8.76 3.08 15.01
N VAL A 189 -9.40 1.92 14.80
CA VAL A 189 -10.83 1.68 15.07
C VAL A 189 -11.06 0.26 15.53
N ASP A 190 -12.08 0.08 16.38
CA ASP A 190 -12.42 -1.21 16.97
C ASP A 190 -13.63 -1.84 16.29
N LEU A 191 -13.59 -3.16 16.08
CA LEU A 191 -14.68 -3.90 15.43
C LEU A 191 -15.55 -4.65 16.45
N ALA A 192 -16.84 -4.66 16.15
CA ALA A 192 -17.81 -5.55 16.78
C ALA A 192 -18.80 -6.08 15.71
N ARG A 193 -19.52 -7.15 16.02
CA ARG A 193 -20.47 -7.77 15.08
C ARG A 193 -21.90 -7.70 15.61
N THR A 194 -22.84 -7.38 14.74
CA THR A 194 -24.28 -7.39 15.04
C THR A 194 -24.87 -8.80 15.00
N LYS A 195 -26.09 -8.97 15.50
CA LYS A 195 -26.85 -10.21 15.48
C LYS A 195 -27.02 -10.78 14.07
N ASP A 196 -27.25 -9.93 13.09
CA ASP A 196 -27.41 -10.26 11.69
C ASP A 196 -26.09 -10.24 10.89
N GLY A 197 -24.95 -10.27 11.60
CA GLY A 197 -23.64 -10.52 11.04
C GLY A 197 -22.89 -9.32 10.45
N HIS A 198 -23.38 -8.11 10.58
CA HIS A 198 -22.68 -6.91 10.07
C HIS A 198 -21.57 -6.46 11.01
N LEU A 199 -20.42 -6.05 10.45
CA LEU A 199 -19.34 -5.43 11.20
C LEU A 199 -19.58 -3.94 11.37
N ILE A 200 -19.50 -3.49 12.62
CA ILE A 200 -19.68 -2.11 13.06
C ILE A 200 -18.46 -1.62 13.84
N LEU A 201 -18.33 -0.31 14.02
CA LEU A 201 -17.27 0.27 14.84
C LEU A 201 -17.77 0.44 16.29
N LEU A 202 -17.19 -0.32 17.22
CA LEU A 202 -17.50 -0.26 18.64
C LEU A 202 -16.36 -0.89 19.46
N HIS A 203 -15.86 -0.17 20.46
CA HIS A 203 -14.80 -0.65 21.33
C HIS A 203 -15.30 -1.63 22.40
N ASP A 204 -16.35 -1.23 23.12
CA ASP A 204 -16.84 -1.96 24.28
C ASP A 204 -17.62 -3.21 23.87
N ASN A 205 -17.70 -4.18 24.76
CA ASN A 205 -18.54 -5.36 24.56
C ASN A 205 -20.03 -5.05 24.67
N THR A 206 -20.40 -3.83 25.07
CA THR A 206 -21.80 -3.36 25.16
C THR A 206 -21.98 -1.99 24.55
N LEU A 207 -23.23 -1.67 24.21
CA LEU A 207 -23.66 -0.40 23.60
C LEU A 207 -23.75 0.75 24.59
N ASP A 208 -23.70 0.47 25.88
CA ASP A 208 -24.17 1.33 26.98
C ASP A 208 -23.41 2.64 27.11
N ARG A 209 -22.07 2.61 27.01
CA ARG A 209 -21.23 3.79 27.24
C ARG A 209 -21.27 4.77 26.07
N THR A 210 -21.12 4.26 24.86
CA THR A 210 -20.88 5.09 23.67
C THR A 210 -22.12 5.33 22.84
N THR A 211 -23.26 4.70 23.18
CA THR A 211 -24.52 4.84 22.43
C THR A 211 -25.73 5.11 23.33
N THR A 212 -26.87 5.37 22.70
CA THR A 212 -28.16 5.44 23.41
C THR A 212 -28.81 4.07 23.64
N GLY A 213 -28.20 2.98 23.15
CA GLY A 213 -28.64 1.62 23.35
C GLY A 213 -28.09 1.00 24.62
N LYS A 214 -28.44 -0.28 24.85
CA LYS A 214 -27.97 -1.09 25.97
C LYS A 214 -27.75 -2.52 25.49
N GLY A 215 -26.93 -3.27 26.25
CA GLY A 215 -26.66 -4.67 25.97
C GLY A 215 -25.59 -4.89 24.92
N LYS A 216 -25.43 -6.11 24.46
CA LYS A 216 -24.36 -6.47 23.54
C LYS A 216 -24.75 -6.17 22.09
N PRO A 217 -23.81 -5.74 21.22
CA PRO A 217 -24.10 -5.52 19.80
C PRO A 217 -24.60 -6.78 19.09
N GLU A 218 -24.14 -7.95 19.49
CA GLU A 218 -24.53 -9.26 18.95
C GLU A 218 -25.99 -9.68 19.28
N ASP A 219 -26.65 -8.97 20.16
CA ASP A 219 -28.09 -9.18 20.48
C ASP A 219 -29.00 -8.32 19.58
N HIS A 220 -28.43 -7.36 18.82
CA HIS A 220 -29.16 -6.38 18.02
C HIS A 220 -28.82 -6.50 16.52
N THR A 221 -29.82 -6.32 15.68
CA THR A 221 -29.64 -6.20 14.23
C THR A 221 -28.97 -4.88 13.84
N LEU A 222 -28.39 -4.81 12.64
CA LEU A 222 -27.82 -3.55 12.13
C LEU A 222 -28.87 -2.43 12.09
N ALA A 223 -30.11 -2.74 11.73
CA ALA A 223 -31.19 -1.74 11.67
C ALA A 223 -31.48 -1.14 13.05
N GLU A 224 -31.53 -1.95 14.10
CA GLU A 224 -31.69 -1.50 15.48
C GLU A 224 -30.50 -0.63 15.93
N ILE A 225 -29.25 -1.07 15.64
CA ILE A 225 -28.05 -0.28 15.97
C ILE A 225 -28.00 1.05 15.21
N LYS A 226 -28.39 1.08 13.94
CA LYS A 226 -28.44 2.33 13.14
C LYS A 226 -29.53 3.31 13.62
N ALA A 227 -30.53 2.85 14.37
CA ALA A 227 -31.51 3.71 15.02
C ALA A 227 -30.94 4.44 16.25
N LEU A 228 -29.89 3.90 16.87
CA LEU A 228 -29.21 4.50 18.01
C LEU A 228 -28.45 5.79 17.62
N ARG A 229 -28.07 6.54 18.65
CA ARG A 229 -27.18 7.70 18.52
C ARG A 229 -25.93 7.49 19.35
N LEU A 230 -24.80 7.95 18.84
CA LEU A 230 -23.56 7.97 19.59
C LEU A 230 -23.62 9.03 20.71
N ARG A 231 -22.88 8.76 21.78
CA ARG A 231 -22.58 9.70 22.85
C ARG A 231 -21.14 10.16 22.74
N ASN A 232 -20.91 11.43 22.99
CA ASN A 232 -19.53 11.96 23.06
C ASN A 232 -18.85 11.57 24.38
N GLY A 233 -17.58 11.97 24.56
CA GLY A 233 -16.80 11.69 25.77
C GLY A 233 -17.39 12.23 27.08
N CYS A 234 -18.36 13.18 27.01
CA CYS A 234 -19.13 13.68 28.14
C CYS A 234 -20.48 12.97 28.30
N HIS A 235 -20.68 11.83 27.65
CA HIS A 235 -21.93 11.05 27.65
C HIS A 235 -23.17 11.79 27.08
N ILE A 236 -22.96 12.89 26.37
CA ILE A 236 -24.06 13.67 25.76
C ILE A 236 -24.42 12.97 24.44
N LYS A 237 -25.73 12.75 24.26
CA LYS A 237 -26.30 12.24 23.02
C LYS A 237 -26.03 13.20 21.85
N THR A 238 -25.53 12.67 20.74
CA THR A 238 -25.28 13.43 19.52
C THR A 238 -26.26 13.05 18.40
N ILE A 239 -26.09 13.65 17.22
CA ILE A 239 -26.81 13.27 16.00
C ILE A 239 -26.18 12.09 15.27
N TYR A 240 -24.96 11.71 15.62
CA TYR A 240 -24.15 10.71 14.92
C TYR A 240 -24.65 9.29 15.20
N LYS A 241 -24.44 8.43 14.22
CA LYS A 241 -24.83 7.01 14.26
C LYS A 241 -23.61 6.10 14.37
N VAL A 242 -23.81 4.89 14.84
CA VAL A 242 -22.76 3.85 14.81
C VAL A 242 -22.43 3.50 13.35
N PRO A 243 -21.16 3.61 12.90
CA PRO A 243 -20.78 3.26 11.54
C PRO A 243 -20.65 1.75 11.36
N THR A 244 -20.83 1.30 10.12
CA THR A 244 -20.34 -0.01 9.69
C THR A 244 -18.86 0.07 9.31
N LEU A 245 -18.18 -1.08 9.27
CA LEU A 245 -16.82 -1.15 8.72
C LEU A 245 -16.78 -0.69 7.26
N GLU A 246 -17.75 -1.06 6.46
CA GLU A 246 -17.84 -0.64 5.05
C GLU A 246 -17.86 0.89 4.90
N GLU A 247 -18.67 1.58 5.71
CA GLU A 247 -18.73 3.05 5.72
C GLU A 247 -17.37 3.66 6.11
N ALA A 248 -16.69 3.10 7.11
CA ALA A 248 -15.38 3.56 7.54
C ALA A 248 -14.29 3.34 6.47
N LEU A 249 -14.27 2.18 5.82
CA LEU A 249 -13.35 1.86 4.73
C LEU A 249 -13.52 2.86 3.56
N LEU A 250 -14.74 3.15 3.17
CA LEU A 250 -15.02 4.11 2.11
C LEU A 250 -14.65 5.55 2.49
N ALA A 251 -14.88 5.96 3.73
CA ALA A 251 -14.49 7.29 4.23
C ALA A 251 -12.97 7.50 4.23
N ALA A 252 -12.19 6.45 4.56
CA ALA A 252 -10.74 6.47 4.64
C ALA A 252 -10.04 6.26 3.28
N LYS A 253 -10.75 5.72 2.27
CA LYS A 253 -10.19 5.29 0.98
C LYS A 253 -9.36 6.39 0.31
N GLY A 254 -8.09 6.09 0.04
CA GLY A 254 -7.12 7.00 -0.60
C GLY A 254 -6.55 8.10 0.31
N LYS A 255 -7.04 8.26 1.54
CA LYS A 255 -6.71 9.40 2.41
C LYS A 255 -5.83 9.02 3.60
N VAL A 256 -6.09 7.91 4.27
CA VAL A 256 -5.47 7.49 5.53
C VAL A 256 -5.47 5.97 5.62
N MET A 257 -4.58 5.35 6.40
CA MET A 257 -4.66 3.93 6.73
C MET A 257 -5.61 3.72 7.92
N LEU A 258 -6.30 2.58 7.94
CA LEU A 258 -7.06 2.13 9.09
C LEU A 258 -6.34 0.98 9.80
N ASN A 259 -6.16 1.11 11.12
CA ASN A 259 -5.70 0.05 11.99
C ASN A 259 -6.93 -0.58 12.65
N LEU A 260 -7.26 -1.80 12.24
CA LEU A 260 -8.48 -2.50 12.65
C LEU A 260 -8.19 -3.40 13.85
N ASP A 261 -8.61 -2.98 15.05
CA ASP A 261 -8.57 -3.86 16.22
C ASP A 261 -9.70 -4.91 16.17
N LYS A 262 -9.43 -6.11 16.70
CA LYS A 262 -10.32 -7.29 16.64
C LYS A 262 -10.62 -7.81 15.22
N ALA A 263 -9.88 -7.34 14.20
CA ALA A 263 -10.14 -7.75 12.80
C ALA A 263 -9.91 -9.26 12.56
N PHE A 264 -8.97 -9.86 13.30
CA PHE A 264 -8.69 -11.29 13.19
C PHE A 264 -9.81 -12.19 13.74
N ASP A 265 -10.64 -11.70 14.64
CA ASP A 265 -11.82 -12.42 15.15
C ASP A 265 -12.88 -12.60 14.04
N TYR A 266 -12.79 -11.78 12.98
CA TYR A 266 -13.72 -11.73 11.86
C TYR A 266 -13.01 -11.73 10.52
N PHE A 267 -11.85 -12.38 10.40
CA PHE A 267 -10.90 -12.21 9.28
C PHE A 267 -11.57 -12.34 7.91
N ASP A 268 -12.26 -13.44 7.65
CA ASP A 268 -12.85 -13.71 6.33
C ASP A 268 -13.86 -12.62 5.93
N GLN A 269 -14.70 -12.20 6.88
CA GLN A 269 -15.70 -11.17 6.66
C GLN A 269 -15.07 -9.78 6.44
N VAL A 270 -14.01 -9.45 7.18
CA VAL A 270 -13.23 -8.23 6.96
C VAL A 270 -12.61 -8.28 5.57
N TYR A 271 -11.95 -9.39 5.21
CA TYR A 271 -11.28 -9.51 3.93
C TYR A 271 -12.24 -9.40 2.74
N GLU A 272 -13.42 -10.01 2.82
CA GLU A 272 -14.50 -9.87 1.81
C GLU A 272 -14.91 -8.40 1.62
N LEU A 273 -15.09 -7.66 2.72
CA LEU A 273 -15.39 -6.21 2.65
C LEU A 273 -14.25 -5.41 2.04
N LEU A 274 -12.98 -5.75 2.33
CA LEU A 274 -11.83 -5.10 1.73
C LEU A 274 -11.78 -5.29 0.21
N GLU A 275 -12.06 -6.50 -0.28
CA GLU A 275 -12.11 -6.76 -1.71
C GLU A 275 -13.30 -6.04 -2.37
N LYS A 276 -14.48 -6.12 -1.77
CA LYS A 276 -15.69 -5.43 -2.24
C LYS A 276 -15.50 -3.92 -2.39
N THR A 277 -14.82 -3.29 -1.43
CA THR A 277 -14.59 -1.83 -1.42
C THR A 277 -13.32 -1.41 -2.15
N GLY A 278 -12.45 -2.35 -2.54
CA GLY A 278 -11.14 -2.08 -3.13
C GLY A 278 -10.22 -1.35 -2.17
N THR A 279 -10.15 -1.81 -0.90
CA THR A 279 -9.40 -1.18 0.19
C THR A 279 -8.42 -2.13 0.90
N THR A 280 -8.06 -3.25 0.28
CA THR A 280 -7.09 -4.22 0.84
C THR A 280 -5.76 -3.59 1.21
N ASN A 281 -5.31 -2.60 0.45
CA ASN A 281 -4.06 -1.88 0.69
C ASN A 281 -4.17 -0.75 1.73
N LEU A 282 -5.35 -0.54 2.32
CA LEU A 282 -5.61 0.56 3.25
C LEU A 282 -5.45 0.13 4.72
N VAL A 283 -5.52 -1.16 5.01
CA VAL A 283 -5.70 -1.63 6.39
C VAL A 283 -4.43 -2.24 7.00
N ILE A 284 -4.33 -2.08 8.31
CA ILE A 284 -3.49 -2.84 9.22
C ILE A 284 -4.42 -3.69 10.08
N MET A 285 -4.19 -5.00 10.15
CA MET A 285 -4.99 -5.92 10.95
C MET A 285 -4.17 -6.45 12.12
N LYS A 286 -4.68 -6.27 13.34
CA LYS A 286 -3.99 -6.66 14.58
C LYS A 286 -4.42 -8.04 15.08
N SER A 287 -3.46 -8.80 15.63
CA SER A 287 -3.71 -10.02 16.36
C SER A 287 -2.60 -10.34 17.36
N ASN A 288 -2.92 -11.12 18.38
CA ASN A 288 -1.98 -11.77 19.28
C ASN A 288 -1.93 -13.30 19.09
N ALA A 289 -2.52 -13.81 18.01
CA ALA A 289 -2.46 -15.23 17.67
C ALA A 289 -1.02 -15.67 17.39
N PRO A 290 -0.63 -16.92 17.74
CA PRO A 290 0.71 -17.44 17.50
C PRO A 290 1.13 -17.29 16.02
N ALA A 291 2.42 -16.98 15.79
CA ALA A 291 2.94 -16.71 14.46
C ALA A 291 2.69 -17.84 13.45
N GLU A 292 2.86 -19.11 13.88
CA GLU A 292 2.64 -20.29 13.03
C GLU A 292 1.15 -20.46 12.66
N ASP A 293 0.24 -20.15 13.58
CA ASP A 293 -1.20 -20.20 13.31
C ASP A 293 -1.60 -19.15 12.28
N VAL A 294 -1.11 -17.92 12.44
CA VAL A 294 -1.33 -16.85 11.46
C VAL A 294 -0.80 -17.24 10.07
N LYS A 295 0.42 -17.81 10.02
CA LYS A 295 1.01 -18.27 8.76
C LYS A 295 0.23 -19.41 8.12
N ARG A 296 -0.20 -20.39 8.91
CA ARG A 296 -0.97 -21.55 8.45
C ARG A 296 -2.33 -21.12 7.88
N ASP A 297 -3.06 -20.31 8.63
CA ASP A 297 -4.47 -20.01 8.33
C ASP A 297 -4.63 -18.82 7.37
N TYR A 298 -3.73 -17.83 7.46
CA TYR A 298 -3.85 -16.57 6.73
C TYR A 298 -2.64 -16.22 5.86
N GLY A 299 -1.63 -17.09 5.76
CA GLY A 299 -0.38 -16.82 5.04
C GLY A 299 -0.56 -16.33 3.59
N LYS A 300 -1.57 -16.84 2.88
CA LYS A 300 -1.92 -16.44 1.49
C LYS A 300 -2.44 -15.01 1.34
N TYR A 301 -2.74 -14.34 2.46
CA TYR A 301 -3.27 -12.96 2.47
C TYR A 301 -2.25 -11.93 2.95
N LEU A 302 -1.11 -12.36 3.53
CA LEU A 302 -0.14 -11.47 4.17
C LEU A 302 0.63 -10.59 3.17
N ASP A 303 0.57 -10.88 1.88
CA ASP A 303 1.07 -10.02 0.80
C ASP A 303 0.09 -8.92 0.40
N LYS A 304 -1.19 -9.06 0.78
CA LYS A 304 -2.28 -8.15 0.40
C LYS A 304 -2.67 -7.18 1.52
N VAL A 305 -2.61 -7.63 2.78
CA VAL A 305 -2.93 -6.81 3.96
C VAL A 305 -1.72 -6.67 4.87
N VAL A 306 -1.64 -5.58 5.64
CA VAL A 306 -0.59 -5.43 6.64
C VAL A 306 -1.04 -6.14 7.92
N PHE A 307 -0.32 -7.20 8.28
CA PHE A 307 -0.48 -7.84 9.58
C PHE A 307 0.41 -7.16 10.61
N MET A 308 -0.14 -6.81 11.78
CA MET A 308 0.57 -6.24 12.90
C MET A 308 0.36 -7.09 14.16
N PRO A 309 1.36 -7.90 14.58
CA PRO A 309 1.27 -8.63 15.81
C PRO A 309 1.26 -7.71 17.02
N LYS A 310 0.51 -8.10 18.08
CA LYS A 310 0.53 -7.44 19.39
C LYS A 310 1.36 -8.28 20.34
N VAL A 311 2.36 -7.67 20.97
CA VAL A 311 3.21 -8.31 22.00
C VAL A 311 3.05 -7.55 23.31
N ASN A 312 2.55 -8.25 24.33
CA ASN A 312 2.47 -7.70 25.67
C ASN A 312 3.79 -7.95 26.41
N LEU A 313 4.56 -6.90 26.65
CA LEU A 313 5.88 -6.97 27.30
C LEU A 313 5.81 -7.30 28.80
N ASP A 314 4.62 -7.34 29.41
CA ASP A 314 4.44 -7.77 30.79
C ASP A 314 4.28 -9.31 30.93
N GLU A 315 4.22 -10.04 29.81
CA GLU A 315 4.18 -11.49 29.76
C GLU A 315 5.60 -12.09 29.81
N GLU A 316 5.78 -13.20 30.52
CA GLU A 316 7.09 -13.84 30.69
C GLU A 316 7.70 -14.32 29.35
N ASP A 317 6.87 -14.69 28.40
CA ASP A 317 7.26 -15.20 27.07
C ASP A 317 7.30 -14.11 25.96
N ALA A 318 7.22 -12.84 26.34
CA ALA A 318 7.13 -11.72 25.39
C ALA A 318 8.26 -11.71 24.34
N ILE A 319 9.50 -11.93 24.78
CA ILE A 319 10.67 -11.95 23.88
C ILE A 319 10.64 -13.17 22.95
N GLN A 320 10.18 -14.32 23.44
CA GLN A 320 10.02 -15.51 22.61
C GLN A 320 8.97 -15.26 21.53
N LYS A 321 7.79 -14.74 21.89
CA LYS A 321 6.74 -14.36 20.93
C LYS A 321 7.24 -13.36 19.88
N LEU A 322 8.01 -12.35 20.30
CA LEU A 322 8.60 -11.39 19.37
C LEU A 322 9.50 -12.08 18.34
N ASN A 323 10.41 -12.95 18.81
CA ASN A 323 11.32 -13.68 17.94
C ASN A 323 10.56 -14.60 16.96
N ASP A 324 9.51 -15.29 17.42
CA ASP A 324 8.67 -16.12 16.57
C ASP A 324 8.00 -15.31 15.46
N TYR A 325 7.45 -14.13 15.76
CA TYR A 325 6.88 -13.24 14.73
C TYR A 325 7.94 -12.78 13.74
N LEU A 326 9.13 -12.40 14.21
CA LEU A 326 10.21 -11.91 13.33
C LEU A 326 10.74 -13.01 12.41
N GLN A 327 10.82 -14.26 12.88
CA GLN A 327 11.32 -15.38 12.09
C GLN A 327 10.27 -15.90 11.09
N VAL A 328 9.01 -16.06 11.55
CA VAL A 328 7.95 -16.72 10.79
C VAL A 328 7.27 -15.78 9.80
N LEU A 329 6.95 -14.55 10.22
CA LEU A 329 6.08 -13.62 9.47
C LEU A 329 6.81 -12.39 8.93
N LYS A 330 7.94 -11.99 9.56
CA LYS A 330 8.70 -10.77 9.20
C LYS A 330 7.79 -9.53 9.07
N PRO A 331 7.00 -9.20 10.09
CA PRO A 331 6.03 -8.13 10.02
C PRO A 331 6.70 -6.77 9.84
N VAL A 332 6.05 -5.84 9.11
CA VAL A 332 6.53 -4.47 8.89
C VAL A 332 6.24 -3.54 10.07
N ALA A 333 5.32 -3.93 10.94
CA ALA A 333 4.94 -3.21 12.15
C ALA A 333 4.60 -4.20 13.27
N ILE A 334 4.89 -3.82 14.51
CA ILE A 334 4.55 -4.60 15.73
C ILE A 334 4.00 -3.62 16.76
N GLU A 335 2.89 -3.97 17.41
CA GLU A 335 2.36 -3.21 18.54
C GLU A 335 2.89 -3.80 19.84
N PHE A 336 3.53 -2.97 20.66
CA PHE A 336 3.98 -3.36 21.99
C PHE A 336 3.07 -2.74 23.05
N LYS A 337 2.66 -3.56 24.01
CA LYS A 337 1.90 -3.14 25.20
C LYS A 337 2.71 -3.43 26.46
N PHE A 338 2.72 -2.49 27.41
CA PHE A 338 3.32 -2.64 28.73
C PHE A 338 2.60 -1.73 29.71
N ALA A 339 2.54 -2.12 31.00
CA ALA A 339 1.74 -1.42 32.01
C ALA A 339 2.52 -0.30 32.71
N HIS A 340 3.86 -0.41 32.79
CA HIS A 340 4.68 0.51 33.58
C HIS A 340 5.91 1.01 32.82
N ASP A 341 6.20 2.29 32.92
CA ASP A 341 7.38 2.96 32.30
C ASP A 341 8.71 2.40 32.80
N THR A 342 8.71 1.70 33.92
CA THR A 342 9.90 1.05 34.51
C THR A 342 10.20 -0.33 33.92
N ASN A 343 9.36 -0.86 33.00
CA ASN A 343 9.63 -2.12 32.35
C ASN A 343 10.90 -1.98 31.47
N PRO A 344 11.96 -2.82 31.69
CA PRO A 344 13.22 -2.73 30.92
C PRO A 344 13.09 -3.28 29.49
N LEU A 345 12.09 -4.12 29.20
CA LEU A 345 11.93 -4.81 27.92
C LEU A 345 11.83 -3.90 26.69
N PRO A 346 11.28 -2.66 26.75
CA PRO A 346 11.32 -1.76 25.61
C PRO A 346 12.75 -1.47 25.08
N TYR A 347 13.75 -1.43 25.96
CA TYR A 347 15.15 -1.27 25.56
C TYR A 347 15.73 -2.53 24.93
N GLU A 348 15.37 -3.71 25.41
CA GLU A 348 15.76 -5.01 24.84
C GLU A 348 15.13 -5.20 23.47
N VAL A 349 13.85 -4.91 23.33
CA VAL A 349 13.12 -4.91 22.06
C VAL A 349 13.81 -4.00 21.04
N LYS A 350 14.22 -2.79 21.45
CA LYS A 350 14.95 -1.88 20.57
C LYS A 350 16.23 -2.52 20.02
N LYS A 351 17.01 -3.21 20.88
CA LYS A 351 18.23 -3.92 20.45
C LYS A 351 17.89 -5.04 19.45
N ILE A 352 16.87 -5.85 19.72
CA ILE A 352 16.44 -6.92 18.82
C ILE A 352 16.04 -6.33 17.45
N MET A 353 15.21 -5.30 17.43
CA MET A 353 14.68 -4.70 16.21
C MET A 353 15.72 -3.93 15.38
N THR A 354 16.75 -3.38 16.03
CA THR A 354 17.79 -2.57 15.34
C THR A 354 19.10 -3.32 15.08
N GLY A 355 19.25 -4.51 15.66
CA GLY A 355 20.50 -5.28 15.59
C GLY A 355 21.70 -4.60 16.27
N LYS A 356 21.46 -3.65 17.21
CA LYS A 356 22.48 -2.85 17.91
C LYS A 356 22.37 -3.00 19.40
#